data_7efd8a161107c0e1a236dae0ddcb0817
#
_entry.id   7efd8a161107c0e1a236dae0ddcb0817
#
_cell.length_a   1.000
_cell.length_b   1.000
_cell.length_c   1.000
_cell.angle_alpha   90.00
_cell.angle_beta   90.00
_cell.angle_gamma   90.00
#
_symmetry.space_group_name_H-M   'P 1'
#
loop_
_entity.id
_entity.type
_entity.pdbx_description
1 polymer ?
#
loop_
_entity_poly.entity_id
_entity_poly.type
_entity_poly.pdbx_seq_one_letter_code
_entity_poly.pdbx_strand_id
1 'polypeptide(L)'
;MSKLNLQQAERLAQKLRADFGLNDSEPIHVKTILRKENIVTMYLPLSEEVCGLSLKHDGHKFMLINCTRTRGRQHFTIAHELYHLYLEENPTPHICCNGKTVAEANADMFASAFLMPSAGINANIPTAEIKSQNISLATIIRLEQYFSVSRMALLIRLQKLRLLSQSLFDEYSQTQTVQTAKEYGYDVSLYQPGNLNLVLGDFGALARILFDKEKISEGNYLELLNQIYNDED
;
A
#
# COMPACT_ATOMS: atom_id res chain seq x y z
N MET A 1 4.71 16.99 -14.68
CA MET A 1 5.33 16.96 -13.33
C MET A 1 6.82 16.67 -13.41
N SER A 2 7.64 17.29 -12.55
CA SER A 2 9.07 16.95 -12.41
C SER A 2 9.23 15.69 -11.53
N LYS A 3 10.36 15.00 -11.70
CA LYS A 3 10.69 13.85 -10.85
C LYS A 3 10.95 14.32 -9.41
N LEU A 4 10.28 13.69 -8.43
CA LEU A 4 10.51 13.95 -7.02
C LEU A 4 11.91 13.48 -6.60
N ASN A 5 12.54 14.24 -5.71
CA ASN A 5 13.66 13.74 -4.93
C ASN A 5 13.19 13.16 -3.59
N LEU A 6 14.08 12.47 -2.88
CA LEU A 6 13.75 11.80 -1.62
C LEU A 6 13.15 12.77 -0.59
N GLN A 7 13.74 13.97 -0.43
CA GLN A 7 13.28 14.95 0.55
C GLN A 7 11.87 15.50 0.22
N GLN A 8 11.58 15.70 -1.06
CA GLN A 8 10.25 16.12 -1.52
C GLN A 8 9.20 15.02 -1.25
N ALA A 9 9.52 13.77 -1.53
CA ALA A 9 8.65 12.64 -1.25
C ALA A 9 8.35 12.49 0.25
N GLU A 10 9.37 12.66 1.11
CA GLU A 10 9.20 12.67 2.57
C GLU A 10 8.24 13.78 3.03
N ARG A 11 8.41 14.99 2.52
CA ARG A 11 7.54 16.13 2.89
C ARG A 11 6.09 15.90 2.45
N LEU A 12 5.87 15.39 1.25
CA LEU A 12 4.53 15.06 0.75
C LEU A 12 3.89 13.97 1.60
N ALA A 13 4.65 12.92 1.92
CA ALA A 13 4.21 11.84 2.78
C ALA A 13 3.84 12.33 4.19
N GLN A 14 4.69 13.14 4.82
CA GLN A 14 4.43 13.74 6.13
C GLN A 14 3.17 14.61 6.10
N LYS A 15 3.00 15.45 5.07
CA LYS A 15 1.81 16.27 4.91
C LYS A 15 0.55 15.43 4.84
N LEU A 16 0.50 14.41 3.96
CA LEU A 16 -0.69 13.57 3.84
C LEU A 16 -0.95 12.73 5.09
N ARG A 17 0.10 12.28 5.79
CA ARG A 17 -0.04 11.63 7.11
C ARG A 17 -0.69 12.57 8.11
N ALA A 18 -0.25 13.83 8.19
CA ALA A 18 -0.85 14.84 9.07
C ALA A 18 -2.31 15.14 8.69
N ASP A 19 -2.62 15.29 7.41
CA ASP A 19 -3.98 15.49 6.90
C ASP A 19 -4.92 14.34 7.31
N PHE A 20 -4.39 13.09 7.35
CA PHE A 20 -5.12 11.92 7.84
C PHE A 20 -5.10 11.78 9.38
N GLY A 21 -4.45 12.69 10.11
CA GLY A 21 -4.32 12.63 11.57
C GLY A 21 -3.43 11.48 12.03
N LEU A 22 -2.44 11.09 11.24
CA LEU A 22 -1.48 10.03 11.55
C LEU A 22 -0.19 10.62 12.12
N ASN A 23 0.45 9.85 12.99
CA ASN A 23 1.80 10.15 13.47
C ASN A 23 2.80 10.00 12.30
N ASP A 24 3.87 10.78 12.31
CA ASP A 24 4.90 10.83 11.25
C ASP A 24 5.99 9.74 11.37
N SER A 25 5.91 8.84 12.35
CA SER A 25 6.89 7.77 12.58
C SER A 25 6.27 6.36 12.74
N GLU A 26 4.97 6.27 13.05
CA GLU A 26 4.31 4.99 13.33
C GLU A 26 3.85 4.26 12.06
N PRO A 27 3.63 2.93 12.14
CA PRO A 27 3.09 2.15 11.03
C PRO A 27 1.66 2.59 10.69
N ILE A 28 1.25 2.34 9.47
CA ILE A 28 -0.07 2.71 8.96
C ILE A 28 -0.94 1.47 8.77
N HIS A 29 -2.14 1.50 9.31
CA HIS A 29 -3.20 0.54 8.98
C HIS A 29 -3.99 1.04 7.76
N VAL A 30 -3.54 0.68 6.56
CA VAL A 30 -4.10 1.21 5.30
C VAL A 30 -5.62 1.03 5.18
N LYS A 31 -6.19 -0.10 5.62
CA LYS A 31 -7.64 -0.34 5.61
C LYS A 31 -8.42 0.65 6.49
N THR A 32 -7.83 1.08 7.60
CA THR A 32 -8.42 2.10 8.47
C THR A 32 -8.48 3.46 7.77
N ILE A 33 -7.43 3.82 7.04
CA ILE A 33 -7.41 5.05 6.23
C ILE A 33 -8.49 4.99 5.15
N LEU A 34 -8.55 3.89 4.39
CA LEU A 34 -9.54 3.74 3.32
C LEU A 34 -10.96 3.94 3.83
N ARG A 35 -11.29 3.38 5.00
CA ARG A 35 -12.60 3.57 5.63
C ARG A 35 -12.82 5.01 6.10
N LYS A 36 -11.84 5.60 6.80
CA LYS A 36 -11.93 6.97 7.34
C LYS A 36 -12.12 8.01 6.23
N GLU A 37 -11.39 7.84 5.13
CA GLU A 37 -11.41 8.75 3.98
C GLU A 37 -12.54 8.42 2.98
N ASN A 38 -13.37 7.43 3.31
CA ASN A 38 -14.45 6.93 2.50
C ASN A 38 -14.03 6.63 1.05
N ILE A 39 -12.91 5.90 0.91
CA ILE A 39 -12.43 5.42 -0.37
C ILE A 39 -13.06 4.05 -0.62
N VAL A 40 -14.02 3.97 -1.52
CA VAL A 40 -14.60 2.68 -1.91
C VAL A 40 -13.51 1.83 -2.55
N THR A 41 -13.13 0.77 -1.88
CA THR A 41 -12.01 -0.08 -2.30
C THR A 41 -12.45 -1.52 -2.45
N MET A 42 -12.16 -2.11 -3.61
CA MET A 42 -12.46 -3.51 -3.92
C MET A 42 -11.17 -4.28 -4.15
N TYR A 43 -11.11 -5.50 -3.61
CA TYR A 43 -9.99 -6.41 -3.81
C TYR A 43 -10.43 -7.55 -4.73
N LEU A 44 -9.98 -7.52 -5.98
CA LEU A 44 -10.36 -8.50 -7.00
C LEU A 44 -9.12 -9.14 -7.63
N PRO A 45 -9.24 -10.36 -8.18
CA PRO A 45 -8.18 -10.96 -8.96
C PRO A 45 -8.05 -10.21 -10.30
N LEU A 46 -6.91 -9.56 -10.51
CA LEU A 46 -6.59 -8.86 -11.75
C LEU A 46 -5.44 -9.59 -12.47
N SER A 47 -5.17 -9.19 -13.70
CA SER A 47 -4.01 -9.70 -14.45
C SER A 47 -2.69 -9.40 -13.73
N GLU A 48 -1.66 -10.18 -14.02
CA GLU A 48 -0.34 -10.01 -13.39
C GLU A 48 0.30 -8.66 -13.68
N GLU A 49 -0.08 -7.98 -14.74
CA GLU A 49 0.46 -6.68 -15.12
C GLU A 49 -0.14 -5.54 -14.29
N VAL A 50 -1.35 -5.72 -13.74
CA VAL A 50 -2.08 -4.69 -12.99
C VAL A 50 -1.92 -4.94 -11.49
N CYS A 51 -1.40 -3.95 -10.76
CA CYS A 51 -1.33 -3.98 -9.31
C CYS A 51 -2.55 -3.35 -8.65
N GLY A 52 -3.05 -2.26 -9.21
CA GLY A 52 -4.21 -1.55 -8.73
C GLY A 52 -4.68 -0.49 -9.72
N LEU A 53 -5.75 0.19 -9.35
CA LEU A 53 -6.34 1.28 -10.11
C LEU A 53 -7.00 2.22 -9.13
N SER A 54 -6.92 3.51 -9.39
CA SER A 54 -7.69 4.51 -8.66
C SER A 54 -8.44 5.46 -9.58
N LEU A 55 -9.56 5.95 -9.09
CA LEU A 55 -10.44 6.88 -9.81
C LEU A 55 -11.06 7.87 -8.82
N LYS A 56 -11.08 9.13 -9.20
CA LYS A 56 -11.88 10.17 -8.53
C LYS A 56 -12.92 10.71 -9.49
N HIS A 57 -14.19 10.63 -9.10
CA HIS A 57 -15.32 11.08 -9.91
C HIS A 57 -16.41 11.69 -9.03
N ASP A 58 -16.86 12.90 -9.36
CA ASP A 58 -17.91 13.65 -8.63
C ASP A 58 -17.73 13.66 -7.09
N GLY A 59 -16.49 13.87 -6.64
CA GLY A 59 -16.16 13.89 -5.22
C GLY A 59 -15.97 12.52 -4.56
N HIS A 60 -16.38 11.44 -5.23
CA HIS A 60 -16.18 10.07 -4.76
C HIS A 60 -14.80 9.55 -5.17
N LYS A 61 -14.22 8.71 -4.32
CA LYS A 61 -12.92 8.08 -4.55
C LYS A 61 -13.09 6.58 -4.61
N PHE A 62 -12.53 5.95 -5.63
CA PHE A 62 -12.58 4.52 -5.86
C PHE A 62 -11.18 3.96 -6.00
N MET A 63 -10.99 2.76 -5.53
CA MET A 63 -9.74 2.03 -5.65
C MET A 63 -10.01 0.55 -5.91
N LEU A 64 -9.26 -0.04 -6.82
CA LEU A 64 -9.28 -1.47 -7.10
C LEU A 64 -7.89 -2.02 -6.84
N ILE A 65 -7.78 -3.09 -6.05
CA ILE A 65 -6.52 -3.69 -5.64
C ILE A 65 -6.45 -5.14 -6.10
N ASN A 66 -5.35 -5.53 -6.71
CA ASN A 66 -5.11 -6.90 -7.12
C ASN A 66 -4.85 -7.80 -5.92
N CYS A 67 -5.85 -8.61 -5.55
CA CYS A 67 -5.79 -9.52 -4.40
C CYS A 67 -4.86 -10.72 -4.62
N THR A 68 -4.43 -11.02 -5.86
CA THR A 68 -3.46 -12.09 -6.15
C THR A 68 -2.03 -11.72 -5.73
N ARG A 69 -1.78 -10.44 -5.46
CA ARG A 69 -0.50 -9.97 -4.92
C ARG A 69 -0.42 -10.21 -3.42
N THR A 70 0.80 -10.37 -2.89
CA THR A 70 1.00 -10.51 -1.44
C THR A 70 0.46 -9.29 -0.68
N ARG A 71 -0.01 -9.46 0.57
CA ARG A 71 -0.57 -8.36 1.37
C ARG A 71 0.39 -7.18 1.51
N GLY A 72 1.69 -7.43 1.67
CA GLY A 72 2.69 -6.35 1.71
C GLY A 72 2.78 -5.55 0.39
N ARG A 73 2.55 -6.20 -0.76
CA ARG A 73 2.45 -5.50 -2.06
C ARG A 73 1.13 -4.76 -2.20
N GLN A 74 0.01 -5.34 -1.74
CA GLN A 74 -1.28 -4.65 -1.73
C GLN A 74 -1.22 -3.35 -0.91
N HIS A 75 -0.58 -3.36 0.26
CA HIS A 75 -0.38 -2.16 1.08
C HIS A 75 0.44 -1.10 0.34
N PHE A 76 1.49 -1.51 -0.36
CA PHE A 76 2.30 -0.60 -1.17
C PHE A 76 1.48 -0.01 -2.32
N THR A 77 0.70 -0.83 -3.03
CA THR A 77 -0.20 -0.37 -4.10
C THR A 77 -1.21 0.65 -3.58
N ILE A 78 -1.83 0.41 -2.42
CA ILE A 78 -2.76 1.37 -1.81
C ILE A 78 -2.09 2.72 -1.57
N ALA A 79 -0.89 2.73 -0.98
CA ALA A 79 -0.15 3.97 -0.75
C ALA A 79 0.25 4.66 -2.06
N HIS A 80 0.58 3.90 -3.10
CA HIS A 80 0.84 4.38 -4.45
C HIS A 80 -0.41 5.06 -5.05
N GLU A 81 -1.57 4.42 -4.96
CA GLU A 81 -2.83 4.96 -5.47
C GLU A 81 -3.31 6.20 -4.68
N LEU A 82 -2.97 6.30 -3.39
CA LEU A 82 -3.23 7.52 -2.61
C LEU A 82 -2.47 8.73 -3.17
N TYR A 83 -1.28 8.53 -3.74
CA TYR A 83 -0.57 9.61 -4.44
C TYR A 83 -1.40 10.17 -5.60
N HIS A 84 -1.93 9.30 -6.44
CA HIS A 84 -2.75 9.71 -7.59
C HIS A 84 -4.05 10.38 -7.14
N LEU A 85 -4.72 9.85 -6.11
CA LEU A 85 -5.99 10.39 -5.62
C LEU A 85 -5.88 11.76 -4.93
N TYR A 86 -4.75 12.05 -4.26
CA TYR A 86 -4.63 13.23 -3.39
C TYR A 86 -3.59 14.25 -3.84
N LEU A 87 -2.60 13.86 -4.63
CA LEU A 87 -1.45 14.72 -4.95
C LEU A 87 -1.34 15.06 -6.44
N GLU A 88 -2.09 14.40 -7.31
CA GLU A 88 -2.19 14.78 -8.71
C GLU A 88 -3.31 15.80 -8.92
N GLU A 89 -3.00 16.86 -9.71
CA GLU A 89 -3.96 17.95 -9.98
C GLU A 89 -5.15 17.51 -10.82
N ASN A 90 -4.94 16.55 -11.74
CA ASN A 90 -5.97 16.02 -12.62
C ASN A 90 -5.92 14.50 -12.61
N PRO A 91 -6.49 13.85 -11.59
CA PRO A 91 -6.51 12.39 -11.53
C PRO A 91 -7.43 11.86 -12.65
N THR A 92 -6.83 11.44 -13.75
CA THR A 92 -7.50 10.57 -14.74
C THR A 92 -7.60 9.17 -14.15
N PRO A 93 -8.52 8.30 -14.64
CA PRO A 93 -8.51 6.90 -14.26
C PRO A 93 -7.10 6.35 -14.44
N HIS A 94 -6.46 6.00 -13.32
CA HIS A 94 -5.07 5.57 -13.32
C HIS A 94 -5.02 4.07 -13.15
N ILE A 95 -4.31 3.38 -14.05
CA ILE A 95 -4.05 1.95 -13.94
C ILE A 95 -2.58 1.80 -13.58
N CYS A 96 -2.30 1.36 -12.37
CA CYS A 96 -0.95 1.02 -11.93
C CYS A 96 -0.49 -0.22 -12.69
N CYS A 97 0.21 0.02 -13.79
CA CYS A 97 0.90 -0.97 -14.58
C CYS A 97 2.40 -0.79 -14.36
N ASN A 98 3.22 -1.77 -14.73
CA ASN A 98 4.68 -1.68 -14.70
C ASN A 98 5.26 -0.57 -15.61
N GLY A 99 4.52 0.51 -15.81
CA GLY A 99 4.88 1.66 -16.64
C GLY A 99 5.95 2.54 -15.96
N LYS A 100 6.97 2.92 -16.73
CA LYS A 100 8.09 3.75 -16.23
C LYS A 100 7.84 5.25 -16.47
N THR A 101 6.66 5.76 -16.16
CA THR A 101 6.42 7.20 -16.26
C THR A 101 7.00 7.95 -15.07
N VAL A 102 7.17 9.27 -15.19
CA VAL A 102 7.62 10.10 -14.07
C VAL A 102 6.59 10.10 -12.95
N ALA A 103 5.29 10.06 -13.28
CA ALA A 103 4.20 9.99 -12.31
C ALA A 103 4.29 8.71 -11.46
N GLU A 104 4.47 7.54 -12.10
CA GLU A 104 4.65 6.25 -11.42
C GLU A 104 5.86 6.26 -10.49
N ALA A 105 7.01 6.76 -10.98
CA ALA A 105 8.21 6.86 -10.17
C ALA A 105 8.03 7.79 -8.95
N ASN A 106 7.24 8.84 -9.09
CA ASN A 106 6.89 9.75 -7.99
C ASN A 106 5.95 9.07 -6.99
N ALA A 107 4.93 8.35 -7.47
CA ALA A 107 3.99 7.59 -6.64
C ALA A 107 4.70 6.49 -5.85
N ASP A 108 5.65 5.76 -6.48
CA ASP A 108 6.47 4.76 -5.78
C ASP A 108 7.35 5.39 -4.69
N MET A 109 7.95 6.55 -4.98
CA MET A 109 8.81 7.23 -4.02
C MET A 109 7.99 7.77 -2.85
N PHE A 110 6.81 8.32 -3.12
CA PHE A 110 5.87 8.76 -2.12
C PHE A 110 5.36 7.58 -1.27
N ALA A 111 4.87 6.50 -1.89
CA ALA A 111 4.36 5.31 -1.20
C ALA A 111 5.40 4.72 -0.23
N SER A 112 6.64 4.66 -0.68
CA SER A 112 7.76 4.21 0.15
C SER A 112 7.98 5.11 1.38
N ALA A 113 7.91 6.44 1.23
CA ALA A 113 8.04 7.38 2.33
C ALA A 113 6.80 7.40 3.24
N PHE A 114 5.61 7.26 2.66
CA PHE A 114 4.33 7.27 3.37
C PHE A 114 4.19 6.06 4.29
N LEU A 115 4.53 4.84 3.82
CA LEU A 115 4.47 3.63 4.64
C LEU A 115 5.65 3.50 5.61
N MET A 116 6.84 3.94 5.20
CA MET A 116 8.09 3.75 5.93
C MET A 116 8.79 5.09 6.12
N PRO A 117 8.26 5.99 6.97
CA PRO A 117 8.89 7.28 7.21
C PRO A 117 10.29 7.11 7.80
N SER A 118 11.22 7.96 7.39
CA SER A 118 12.63 7.88 7.82
C SER A 118 12.79 7.97 9.34
N ALA A 119 11.98 8.79 10.01
CA ALA A 119 11.96 8.88 11.47
C ALA A 119 11.57 7.53 12.11
N GLY A 120 10.51 6.88 11.59
CA GLY A 120 10.07 5.57 12.09
C GLY A 120 11.10 4.46 11.85
N ILE A 121 11.74 4.44 10.68
CA ILE A 121 12.83 3.50 10.38
C ILE A 121 13.97 3.68 11.39
N ASN A 122 14.49 4.91 11.56
CA ASN A 122 15.60 5.19 12.44
C ASN A 122 15.28 4.87 13.92
N ALA A 123 14.05 5.09 14.36
CA ALA A 123 13.62 4.75 15.72
C ALA A 123 13.58 3.23 15.98
N ASN A 124 13.42 2.44 14.92
CA ASN A 124 13.26 0.99 15.02
C ASN A 124 14.51 0.18 14.63
N ILE A 125 15.62 0.79 14.28
CA ILE A 125 16.90 0.10 14.02
C ILE A 125 17.85 0.31 15.21
N PRO A 126 18.48 -0.74 15.73
CA PRO A 126 19.50 -0.60 16.76
C PRO A 126 20.62 0.36 16.33
N THR A 127 21.01 1.29 17.20
CA THR A 127 22.04 2.31 16.89
C THR A 127 23.35 1.69 16.42
N ALA A 128 23.72 0.51 16.93
CA ALA A 128 24.94 -0.20 16.52
C ALA A 128 24.87 -0.64 15.05
N GLU A 129 23.70 -1.13 14.60
CA GLU A 129 23.47 -1.56 13.21
C GLU A 129 23.47 -0.35 12.25
N ILE A 130 22.93 0.79 12.67
CA ILE A 130 22.98 2.04 11.89
C ILE A 130 24.43 2.49 11.70
N LYS A 131 25.23 2.52 12.80
CA LYS A 131 26.62 2.99 12.75
C LYS A 131 27.53 2.10 11.90
N SER A 132 27.29 0.79 11.93
CA SER A 132 28.07 -0.17 11.14
C SER A 132 27.55 -0.33 9.70
N GLN A 133 26.39 0.23 9.37
CA GLN A 133 25.63 -0.03 8.11
C GLN A 133 25.43 -1.53 7.86
N ASN A 134 25.33 -2.29 8.93
CA ASN A 134 25.16 -3.75 8.90
C ASN A 134 23.89 -4.12 9.65
N ILE A 135 22.73 -3.92 8.96
CA ILE A 135 21.42 -4.25 9.48
C ILE A 135 21.23 -5.76 9.38
N SER A 136 20.94 -6.40 10.52
CA SER A 136 20.72 -7.85 10.56
C SER A 136 19.43 -8.28 9.88
N LEU A 137 19.38 -9.53 9.39
CA LEU A 137 18.15 -10.10 8.80
C LEU A 137 17.00 -10.10 9.81
N ALA A 138 17.28 -10.31 11.09
CA ALA A 138 16.28 -10.20 12.16
C ALA A 138 15.63 -8.81 12.23
N THR A 139 16.45 -7.76 12.14
CA THR A 139 15.95 -6.37 12.09
C THR A 139 15.16 -6.11 10.81
N ILE A 140 15.60 -6.62 9.65
CA ILE A 140 14.87 -6.53 8.39
C ILE A 140 13.47 -7.15 8.53
N ILE A 141 13.35 -8.39 9.00
CA ILE A 141 12.07 -9.08 9.14
C ILE A 141 11.17 -8.33 10.12
N ARG A 142 11.71 -7.87 11.24
CA ARG A 142 10.96 -7.07 12.22
C ARG A 142 10.38 -5.79 11.61
N LEU A 143 11.16 -5.07 10.79
CA LEU A 143 10.71 -3.86 10.10
C LEU A 143 9.65 -4.15 9.02
N GLU A 144 9.78 -5.26 8.28
CA GLU A 144 8.74 -5.70 7.32
C GLU A 144 7.39 -5.88 8.01
N GLN A 145 7.40 -6.59 9.14
CA GLN A 145 6.20 -6.83 9.94
C GLN A 145 5.65 -5.53 10.55
N TYR A 146 6.53 -4.72 11.12
CA TYR A 146 6.15 -3.46 11.77
C TYR A 146 5.48 -2.49 10.79
N PHE A 147 6.06 -2.29 9.60
CA PHE A 147 5.51 -1.40 8.58
C PHE A 147 4.52 -2.09 7.63
N SER A 148 4.31 -3.39 7.76
CA SER A 148 3.44 -4.20 6.90
C SER A 148 3.77 -4.08 5.41
N VAL A 149 5.04 -4.17 5.07
CA VAL A 149 5.56 -4.03 3.69
C VAL A 149 6.30 -5.29 3.23
N SER A 150 6.46 -5.44 1.92
CA SER A 150 7.26 -6.53 1.36
C SER A 150 8.76 -6.29 1.62
N ARG A 151 9.54 -7.38 1.71
CA ARG A 151 11.01 -7.33 1.84
C ARG A 151 11.63 -6.42 0.80
N MET A 152 11.30 -6.59 -0.46
CA MET A 152 11.87 -5.80 -1.54
C MET A 152 11.59 -4.30 -1.37
N ALA A 153 10.36 -3.92 -0.98
CA ALA A 153 10.03 -2.51 -0.73
C ALA A 153 10.86 -1.91 0.40
N LEU A 154 11.06 -2.67 1.50
CA LEU A 154 11.90 -2.24 2.62
C LEU A 154 13.37 -2.13 2.23
N LEU A 155 13.94 -3.14 1.56
CA LEU A 155 15.35 -3.12 1.13
C LEU A 155 15.65 -1.93 0.22
N ILE A 156 14.78 -1.66 -0.77
CA ILE A 156 14.91 -0.48 -1.65
C ILE A 156 14.85 0.82 -0.83
N ARG A 157 13.97 0.87 0.17
CA ARG A 157 13.84 2.04 1.05
C ARG A 157 15.10 2.29 1.85
N LEU A 158 15.62 1.26 2.52
CA LEU A 158 16.85 1.33 3.34
C LEU A 158 18.06 1.73 2.49
N GLN A 159 18.16 1.21 1.27
CA GLN A 159 19.22 1.58 0.33
C GLN A 159 19.12 3.06 -0.08
N LYS A 160 17.92 3.55 -0.40
CA LYS A 160 17.70 4.98 -0.71
C LYS A 160 18.03 5.89 0.47
N LEU A 161 17.82 5.43 1.70
CA LEU A 161 18.21 6.13 2.93
C LEU A 161 19.70 5.96 3.28
N ARG A 162 20.47 5.20 2.50
CA ARG A 162 21.88 4.88 2.74
C ARG A 162 22.12 4.14 4.07
N LEU A 163 21.15 3.37 4.52
CA LEU A 163 21.22 2.56 5.73
C LEU A 163 21.65 1.11 5.44
N LEU A 164 21.54 0.65 4.19
CA LEU A 164 21.86 -0.72 3.78
C LEU A 164 22.88 -0.70 2.66
N SER A 165 23.95 -1.50 2.80
CA SER A 165 24.97 -1.68 1.77
C SER A 165 24.42 -2.48 0.57
N GLN A 166 25.06 -2.34 -0.60
CA GLN A 166 24.69 -3.11 -1.79
C GLN A 166 24.85 -4.63 -1.55
N SER A 167 25.91 -5.04 -0.87
CA SER A 167 26.15 -6.47 -0.56
C SER A 167 25.01 -7.09 0.25
N LEU A 168 24.56 -6.41 1.31
CA LEU A 168 23.42 -6.90 2.12
C LEU A 168 22.09 -6.83 1.36
N PHE A 169 21.91 -5.82 0.51
CA PHE A 169 20.75 -5.77 -0.37
C PHE A 169 20.69 -7.00 -1.28
N ASP A 170 21.79 -7.32 -1.95
CA ASP A 170 21.88 -8.48 -2.85
C ASP A 170 21.64 -9.79 -2.10
N GLU A 171 22.26 -9.96 -0.93
CA GLU A 171 22.09 -11.12 -0.06
C GLU A 171 20.61 -11.30 0.35
N TYR A 172 20.00 -10.27 0.96
CA TYR A 172 18.64 -10.38 1.51
C TYR A 172 17.55 -10.41 0.46
N SER A 173 17.80 -9.86 -0.73
CA SER A 173 16.87 -9.93 -1.85
C SER A 173 16.68 -11.36 -2.38
N GLN A 174 17.66 -12.23 -2.19
CA GLN A 174 17.65 -13.62 -2.63
C GLN A 174 17.14 -14.58 -1.55
N THR A 175 16.97 -14.15 -0.31
CA THR A 175 16.48 -15.01 0.77
C THR A 175 15.00 -15.37 0.60
N GLN A 176 14.62 -16.59 0.97
CA GLN A 176 13.25 -17.05 0.93
C GLN A 176 12.43 -16.37 2.04
N THR A 177 11.64 -15.37 1.67
CA THR A 177 10.95 -14.48 2.61
C THR A 177 10.01 -15.21 3.58
N VAL A 178 9.18 -16.15 3.06
CA VAL A 178 8.23 -16.92 3.89
C VAL A 178 8.96 -17.81 4.88
N GLN A 179 10.00 -18.51 4.43
CA GLN A 179 10.76 -19.42 5.28
C GLN A 179 11.48 -18.65 6.38
N THR A 180 12.21 -17.59 6.03
CA THR A 180 12.93 -16.78 7.04
C THR A 180 11.97 -16.16 8.06
N ALA A 181 10.78 -15.69 7.65
CA ALA A 181 9.80 -15.18 8.60
C ALA A 181 9.32 -16.27 9.59
N LYS A 182 9.09 -17.51 9.12
CA LYS A 182 8.74 -18.65 9.99
C LYS A 182 9.86 -18.98 10.97
N GLU A 183 11.10 -19.03 10.53
CA GLU A 183 12.28 -19.31 11.36
C GLU A 183 12.44 -18.30 12.50
N TYR A 184 12.04 -17.05 12.26
CA TYR A 184 12.03 -15.98 13.27
C TYR A 184 10.71 -15.86 14.04
N GLY A 185 9.74 -16.78 13.82
CA GLY A 185 8.48 -16.85 14.58
C GLY A 185 7.43 -15.81 14.19
N TYR A 186 7.51 -15.21 13.00
CA TYR A 186 6.56 -14.22 12.53
C TYR A 186 5.41 -14.85 11.71
N ASP A 187 4.25 -14.18 11.71
CA ASP A 187 3.15 -14.49 10.82
C ASP A 187 3.56 -14.28 9.36
N VAL A 188 3.22 -15.25 8.52
CA VAL A 188 3.56 -15.23 7.09
C VAL A 188 2.49 -14.64 6.20
N SER A 189 1.33 -14.26 6.75
CA SER A 189 0.20 -13.73 6.00
C SER A 189 0.57 -12.47 5.19
N LEU A 190 1.51 -11.67 5.70
CA LEU A 190 2.06 -10.50 5.00
C LEU A 190 2.65 -10.84 3.62
N TYR A 191 3.24 -12.04 3.50
CA TYR A 191 3.94 -12.53 2.31
C TYR A 191 3.06 -13.40 1.40
N GLN A 192 1.77 -13.49 1.71
CA GLN A 192 0.79 -14.28 0.96
C GLN A 192 -0.28 -13.38 0.35
N PRO A 193 -0.93 -13.80 -0.74
CA PRO A 193 -2.17 -13.20 -1.23
C PRO A 193 -3.26 -13.20 -0.16
N GLY A 194 -4.33 -12.46 -0.39
CA GLY A 194 -5.49 -12.43 0.48
C GLY A 194 -6.38 -11.24 0.21
N ASN A 195 -7.43 -11.09 1.02
CA ASN A 195 -8.47 -10.07 0.84
C ASN A 195 -9.31 -10.30 -0.44
N LEU A 196 -9.41 -11.51 -0.96
CA LEU A 196 -10.28 -11.82 -2.10
C LEU A 196 -11.70 -11.34 -1.80
N ASN A 197 -12.31 -10.65 -2.76
CA ASN A 197 -13.67 -10.10 -2.69
C ASN A 197 -13.94 -9.13 -1.53
N LEU A 198 -12.91 -8.71 -0.79
CA LEU A 198 -13.08 -7.71 0.27
C LEU A 198 -13.48 -6.37 -0.34
N VAL A 199 -14.57 -5.79 0.15
CA VAL A 199 -15.03 -4.44 -0.18
C VAL A 199 -14.96 -3.55 1.06
N LEU A 200 -14.40 -2.36 0.92
CA LEU A 200 -14.31 -1.34 1.98
C LEU A 200 -15.01 -0.06 1.53
N GLY A 201 -15.53 0.71 2.50
CA GLY A 201 -16.24 1.96 2.27
C GLY A 201 -17.74 1.77 2.10
N ASP A 202 -18.42 2.80 1.57
CA ASP A 202 -19.89 2.90 1.55
C ASP A 202 -20.53 2.23 0.33
N PHE A 203 -19.87 1.26 -0.30
CA PHE A 203 -20.36 0.62 -1.52
C PHE A 203 -21.79 0.10 -1.38
N GLY A 204 -22.08 -0.65 -0.32
CA GLY A 204 -23.41 -1.20 -0.06
C GLY A 204 -24.44 -0.10 0.22
N ALA A 205 -24.07 0.95 0.93
CA ALA A 205 -24.94 2.10 1.17
C ALA A 205 -25.25 2.86 -0.13
N LEU A 206 -24.25 3.05 -1.01
CA LEU A 206 -24.45 3.68 -2.32
C LEU A 206 -25.34 2.83 -3.22
N ALA A 207 -25.15 1.51 -3.26
CA ALA A 207 -26.02 0.59 -3.97
C ALA A 207 -27.47 0.68 -3.47
N ARG A 208 -27.67 0.74 -2.15
CA ARG A 208 -29.01 0.90 -1.54
C ARG A 208 -29.66 2.23 -1.95
N ILE A 209 -28.93 3.34 -1.92
CA ILE A 209 -29.43 4.65 -2.35
C ILE A 209 -29.87 4.62 -3.82
N LEU A 210 -29.13 3.95 -4.69
CA LEU A 210 -29.51 3.81 -6.10
C LEU A 210 -30.78 2.98 -6.27
N PHE A 211 -30.92 1.91 -5.51
CA PHE A 211 -32.13 1.07 -5.52
C PHE A 211 -33.36 1.84 -5.00
N ASP A 212 -33.25 2.51 -3.85
CA ASP A 212 -34.35 3.28 -3.25
C ASP A 212 -34.80 4.47 -4.14
N LYS A 213 -33.87 4.98 -4.99
CA LYS A 213 -34.17 6.00 -6.00
C LYS A 213 -34.62 5.44 -7.34
N GLU A 214 -34.89 4.15 -7.42
CA GLU A 214 -35.31 3.45 -8.64
C GLU A 214 -34.32 3.65 -9.84
N LYS A 215 -33.04 3.85 -9.55
CA LYS A 215 -31.99 4.02 -10.56
C LYS A 215 -31.40 2.70 -11.04
N ILE A 216 -31.56 1.65 -10.26
CA ILE A 216 -31.16 0.27 -10.59
C ILE A 216 -32.32 -0.69 -10.24
N SER A 217 -32.38 -1.81 -10.97
CA SER A 217 -33.37 -2.87 -10.68
C SER A 217 -32.98 -3.64 -9.42
N GLU A 218 -33.93 -4.37 -8.84
CA GLU A 218 -33.68 -5.29 -7.72
C GLU A 218 -32.61 -6.32 -8.08
N GLY A 219 -32.63 -6.86 -9.30
CA GLY A 219 -31.61 -7.80 -9.77
C GLY A 219 -30.21 -7.20 -9.76
N ASN A 220 -30.06 -5.99 -10.28
CA ASN A 220 -28.76 -5.29 -10.24
C ASN A 220 -28.32 -4.96 -8.80
N TYR A 221 -29.27 -4.58 -7.94
CA TYR A 221 -28.96 -4.33 -6.53
C TYR A 221 -28.44 -5.59 -5.83
N LEU A 222 -29.12 -6.73 -6.02
CA LEU A 222 -28.68 -8.00 -5.46
C LEU A 222 -27.33 -8.45 -6.02
N GLU A 223 -27.09 -8.24 -7.31
CA GLU A 223 -25.80 -8.53 -7.94
C GLU A 223 -24.66 -7.71 -7.30
N LEU A 224 -24.88 -6.41 -7.09
CA LEU A 224 -23.91 -5.54 -6.40
C LEU A 224 -23.65 -6.00 -4.95
N LEU A 225 -24.70 -6.41 -4.22
CA LEU A 225 -24.53 -6.94 -2.85
C LEU A 225 -23.79 -8.28 -2.84
N ASN A 226 -24.04 -9.17 -3.80
CA ASN A 226 -23.34 -10.45 -3.89
C ASN A 226 -21.83 -10.28 -4.10
N GLN A 227 -21.38 -9.18 -4.70
CA GLN A 227 -19.95 -8.86 -4.79
C GLN A 227 -19.31 -8.58 -3.42
N ILE A 228 -20.13 -8.18 -2.42
CA ILE A 228 -19.67 -7.92 -1.03
C ILE A 228 -19.71 -9.20 -0.19
N TYR A 229 -20.71 -10.05 -0.43
CA TYR A 229 -21.03 -11.20 0.43
C TYR A 229 -20.44 -12.54 -0.03
N ASN A 230 -19.68 -12.56 -1.13
CA ASN A 230 -18.89 -13.74 -1.48
C ASN A 230 -17.67 -13.89 -0.54
N ASP A 231 -17.94 -13.86 0.79
CA ASP A 231 -17.02 -14.34 1.78
C ASP A 231 -17.03 -15.88 1.71
N GLU A 232 -15.89 -16.42 1.48
CA GLU A 232 -15.65 -17.85 1.68
C GLU A 232 -15.84 -18.16 3.17
N ASP A 233 -16.78 -19.07 3.46
CA ASP A 233 -16.75 -19.89 4.67
C ASP A 233 -15.55 -20.82 4.65
#